data_9536601662ccf53a6a007eaca0d7c120
#
_entry.id   9536601662ccf53a6a007eaca0d7c120
#
_cell.length_a   1.000
_cell.length_b   1.000
_cell.length_c   1.000
_cell.angle_alpha   90.00
_cell.angle_beta   90.00
_cell.angle_gamma   90.00
#
_symmetry.space_group_name_H-M   'P 1'
#
loop_
_entity.id
_entity.type
_entity.pdbx_description
1 polymer ?
#
loop_
_entity_poly.entity_id
_entity_poly.type
_entity_poly.pdbx_seq_one_letter_code
_entity_poly.pdbx_strand_id
1 'polypeptide(L)'
;WMTGFDAPSVSTVYLDRPMRNHTLMQTIARANRVFPDKENGLIVDYVGVFRNLEKALAVYGAADGGDAPIEIIDGLAAELNAAVSKLSDFCSGIGFDLVALRDARGFDHIAQRDLAVEALLVDEETYTEFQQQARQVRKLFKALLPNPAAAKQQRTVAAVRVLSERIAEVTRPPS
;
A
#
# COMPACT_ATOMS: atom_id res chain seq x y z
N TRP A 1 12.69 -26.68 8.13
CA TRP A 1 13.15 -25.70 9.13
C TRP A 1 12.02 -25.19 10.01
N MET A 2 10.79 -25.18 9.55
CA MET A 2 9.66 -24.59 10.28
C MET A 2 8.89 -25.56 11.18
N THR A 3 9.06 -26.85 11.01
CA THR A 3 8.45 -27.89 11.87
C THR A 3 9.43 -28.25 13.00
N GLY A 4 9.00 -28.07 14.25
CA GLY A 4 9.79 -28.47 15.43
C GLY A 4 10.68 -27.40 16.07
N PHE A 5 10.86 -26.22 15.44
CA PHE A 5 11.60 -25.11 16.02
C PHE A 5 10.72 -24.28 16.95
N ASP A 6 11.08 -24.19 18.21
CA ASP A 6 10.41 -23.38 19.22
C ASP A 6 11.36 -22.29 19.73
N ALA A 7 11.04 -21.05 19.46
CA ALA A 7 11.80 -19.88 19.91
C ALA A 7 10.84 -18.77 20.35
N PRO A 8 10.32 -18.83 21.59
CA PRO A 8 9.38 -17.83 22.11
C PRO A 8 9.94 -16.40 22.14
N SER A 9 11.28 -16.26 22.25
CA SER A 9 11.99 -14.98 22.29
C SER A 9 12.10 -14.28 20.92
N VAL A 10 11.74 -14.94 19.81
CA VAL A 10 11.77 -14.31 18.48
C VAL A 10 10.75 -13.19 18.43
N SER A 11 11.23 -11.95 18.32
CA SER A 11 10.41 -10.74 18.25
C SER A 11 10.11 -10.32 16.81
N THR A 12 11.00 -10.65 15.87
CA THR A 12 10.85 -10.23 14.46
C THR A 12 11.11 -11.40 13.51
N VAL A 13 10.22 -11.56 12.56
CA VAL A 13 10.35 -12.54 11.47
C VAL A 13 10.36 -11.81 10.12
N TYR A 14 11.38 -12.06 9.31
CA TYR A 14 11.53 -11.54 7.96
C TYR A 14 11.07 -12.59 6.96
N LEU A 15 10.08 -12.23 6.15
CA LEU A 15 9.57 -13.09 5.08
C LEU A 15 10.26 -12.72 3.77
N ASP A 16 11.24 -13.51 3.37
CA ASP A 16 12.04 -13.35 2.14
C ASP A 16 11.58 -14.27 0.99
N ARG A 17 10.67 -15.20 1.27
CA ARG A 17 10.14 -16.18 0.31
C ARG A 17 8.63 -16.29 0.38
N PRO A 18 7.95 -16.58 -0.76
CA PRO A 18 6.53 -16.83 -0.77
C PRO A 18 6.16 -18.00 0.15
N MET A 19 5.26 -17.74 1.10
CA MET A 19 4.68 -18.75 1.99
C MET A 19 3.19 -18.91 1.69
N ARG A 20 2.67 -20.13 1.85
CA ARG A 20 1.26 -20.42 1.60
C ARG A 20 0.54 -20.78 2.90
N ASN A 21 -0.68 -20.28 3.05
CA ASN A 21 -1.68 -20.66 4.07
C ASN A 21 -1.10 -21.18 5.41
N HIS A 22 -1.07 -22.49 5.58
CA HIS A 22 -0.70 -23.13 6.84
C HIS A 22 0.72 -22.79 7.34
N THR A 23 1.71 -22.74 6.44
CA THR A 23 3.08 -22.40 6.79
C THR A 23 3.20 -20.95 7.25
N LEU A 24 2.49 -20.02 6.59
CA LEU A 24 2.43 -18.62 6.95
C LEU A 24 1.79 -18.45 8.34
N MET A 25 0.66 -19.11 8.59
CA MET A 25 -0.01 -19.05 9.90
C MET A 25 0.85 -19.62 11.02
N GLN A 26 1.55 -20.72 10.79
CA GLN A 26 2.50 -21.24 11.79
C GLN A 26 3.64 -20.27 12.08
N THR A 27 4.12 -19.55 11.07
CA THR A 27 5.18 -18.56 11.25
C THR A 27 4.68 -17.37 12.07
N ILE A 28 3.46 -16.88 11.80
CA ILE A 28 2.81 -15.79 12.54
C ILE A 28 2.57 -16.20 13.99
N ALA A 29 1.99 -17.38 14.21
CA ALA A 29 1.71 -17.89 15.55
C ALA A 29 2.99 -18.02 16.41
N ARG A 30 4.13 -18.36 15.78
CA ARG A 30 5.42 -18.42 16.47
C ARG A 30 5.98 -17.03 16.79
N ALA A 31 5.85 -16.07 15.87
CA ALA A 31 6.25 -14.70 16.14
C ALA A 31 5.41 -14.05 17.24
N ASN A 32 4.13 -14.45 17.39
CA ASN A 32 3.19 -13.91 18.37
C ASN A 32 3.18 -14.65 19.73
N ARG A 33 4.09 -15.58 19.97
CA ARG A 33 4.17 -16.21 21.30
C ARG A 33 4.52 -15.19 22.37
N VAL A 34 3.82 -15.29 23.49
CA VAL A 34 4.06 -14.47 24.68
C VAL A 34 5.41 -14.83 25.29
N PHE A 35 6.22 -13.82 25.58
CA PHE A 35 7.52 -13.97 26.26
C PHE A 35 7.71 -12.74 27.16
N PRO A 36 8.43 -12.82 28.29
CA PRO A 36 8.74 -11.66 29.11
C PRO A 36 9.32 -10.52 28.27
N ASP A 37 8.82 -9.30 28.46
CA ASP A 37 9.19 -8.07 27.73
C ASP A 37 8.82 -8.04 26.23
N LYS A 38 7.90 -8.92 25.78
CA LYS A 38 7.44 -8.97 24.41
C LYS A 38 5.90 -8.97 24.36
N GLU A 39 5.32 -7.87 23.90
CA GLU A 39 3.87 -7.76 23.76
C GLU A 39 3.36 -8.37 22.44
N ASN A 40 4.09 -8.17 21.33
CA ASN A 40 3.71 -8.64 20.01
C ASN A 40 4.92 -9.08 19.17
N GLY A 41 4.69 -9.90 18.15
CA GLY A 41 5.67 -10.24 17.12
C GLY A 41 5.58 -9.29 15.93
N LEU A 42 6.73 -8.84 15.42
CA LEU A 42 6.83 -8.06 14.20
C LEU A 42 7.09 -8.98 13.01
N ILE A 43 6.32 -8.82 11.95
CA ILE A 43 6.55 -9.52 10.68
C ILE A 43 6.90 -8.50 9.60
N VAL A 44 8.07 -8.66 9.01
CA VAL A 44 8.56 -7.84 7.90
C VAL A 44 8.44 -8.65 6.61
N ASP A 45 7.56 -8.22 5.73
CA ASP A 45 7.25 -8.91 4.48
C ASP A 45 7.96 -8.24 3.29
N TYR A 46 9.02 -8.85 2.79
CA TYR A 46 9.75 -8.38 1.61
C TYR A 46 9.15 -8.84 0.28
N VAL A 47 8.31 -9.85 0.29
CA VAL A 47 7.86 -10.56 -0.93
C VAL A 47 6.40 -10.26 -1.25
N GLY A 48 5.69 -9.52 -0.39
CA GLY A 48 4.25 -9.24 -0.55
C GLY A 48 3.38 -10.46 -0.27
N VAL A 49 3.77 -11.29 0.69
CA VAL A 49 3.02 -12.47 1.16
C VAL A 49 1.74 -12.05 1.88
N PHE A 50 1.59 -10.77 2.22
CA PHE A 50 0.44 -10.21 2.92
C PHE A 50 -0.90 -10.55 2.24
N ARG A 51 -0.93 -10.70 0.92
CA ARG A 51 -2.09 -11.20 0.17
C ARG A 51 -2.53 -12.62 0.58
N ASN A 52 -1.57 -13.45 0.96
CA ASN A 52 -1.83 -14.81 1.43
C ASN A 52 -2.17 -14.82 2.93
N LEU A 53 -1.69 -13.82 3.66
CA LEU A 53 -2.02 -13.60 5.07
C LEU A 53 -3.50 -13.26 5.25
N GLU A 54 -4.07 -12.34 4.45
CA GLU A 54 -5.50 -12.01 4.50
C GLU A 54 -6.37 -13.25 4.27
N LYS A 55 -6.06 -14.04 3.26
CA LYS A 55 -6.78 -15.29 2.99
C LYS A 55 -6.64 -16.30 4.13
N ALA A 56 -5.45 -16.41 4.70
CA ALA A 56 -5.19 -17.32 5.81
C ALA A 56 -5.91 -16.86 7.09
N LEU A 57 -5.88 -15.56 7.40
CA LEU A 57 -6.58 -14.99 8.55
C LEU A 57 -8.11 -15.07 8.39
N ALA A 58 -8.65 -14.85 7.19
CA ALA A 58 -10.07 -15.01 6.91
C ALA A 58 -10.55 -16.45 7.12
N VAL A 59 -9.74 -17.45 6.78
CA VAL A 59 -10.04 -18.86 7.01
C VAL A 59 -9.95 -19.22 8.50
N TYR A 60 -8.95 -18.73 9.23
CA TYR A 60 -8.77 -19.02 10.66
C TYR A 60 -9.68 -18.16 11.55
N GLY A 61 -9.90 -16.88 11.22
CA GLY A 61 -10.81 -16.01 11.96
C GLY A 61 -12.27 -16.47 11.89
N ALA A 62 -12.69 -17.06 10.79
CA ALA A 62 -14.00 -17.71 10.67
C ALA A 62 -14.14 -18.97 11.57
N ALA A 63 -13.02 -19.61 11.94
CA ALA A 63 -13.02 -20.78 12.82
C ALA A 63 -13.05 -20.40 14.32
N ASP A 64 -12.47 -19.25 14.70
CA ASP A 64 -12.35 -18.83 16.10
C ASP A 64 -13.28 -17.67 16.52
N GLY A 65 -14.16 -17.20 15.63
CA GLY A 65 -15.17 -16.17 15.94
C GLY A 65 -14.59 -14.78 16.26
N GLY A 66 -13.38 -14.47 15.84
CA GLY A 66 -12.71 -13.20 16.12
C GLY A 66 -12.95 -12.12 15.05
N ASP A 67 -13.47 -10.95 15.45
CA ASP A 67 -13.71 -9.78 14.58
C ASP A 67 -12.42 -9.01 14.16
N ALA A 68 -11.27 -9.38 14.71
CA ALA A 68 -10.02 -8.65 14.56
C ALA A 68 -9.51 -8.42 13.11
N PRO A 69 -9.68 -9.35 12.13
CA PRO A 69 -9.25 -9.11 10.75
C PRO A 69 -10.05 -8.03 10.02
N ILE A 70 -11.32 -7.88 10.34
CA ILE A 70 -12.23 -6.94 9.67
C ILE A 70 -11.90 -5.50 10.08
N GLU A 71 -11.64 -5.24 11.35
CA GLU A 71 -11.27 -3.92 11.86
C GLU A 71 -9.97 -3.41 11.26
N ILE A 72 -8.99 -4.29 11.07
CA ILE A 72 -7.69 -3.93 10.45
C ILE A 72 -7.90 -3.52 8.98
N ILE A 73 -8.72 -4.25 8.24
CA ILE A 73 -9.02 -3.96 6.84
C ILE A 73 -9.78 -2.66 6.70
N ASP A 74 -10.78 -2.42 7.55
CA ASP A 74 -11.56 -1.18 7.55
C ASP A 74 -10.67 0.01 7.92
N GLY A 75 -9.76 -0.15 8.89
CA GLY A 75 -8.75 0.83 9.24
C GLY A 75 -7.84 1.17 8.05
N LEU A 76 -7.29 0.17 7.37
CA LEU A 76 -6.45 0.36 6.18
C LEU A 76 -7.22 1.01 5.02
N ALA A 77 -8.49 0.66 4.83
CA ALA A 77 -9.34 1.28 3.81
C ALA A 77 -9.61 2.76 4.12
N ALA A 78 -9.86 3.09 5.39
CA ALA A 78 -10.01 4.47 5.83
C ALA A 78 -8.72 5.27 5.65
N GLU A 79 -7.56 4.71 6.00
CA GLU A 79 -6.25 5.32 5.79
C GLU A 79 -5.96 5.55 4.31
N LEU A 80 -6.27 4.59 3.42
CA LEU A 80 -6.12 4.76 1.99
C LEU A 80 -6.99 5.90 1.46
N ASN A 81 -8.26 5.96 1.87
CA ASN A 81 -9.16 7.04 1.46
C ASN A 81 -8.67 8.41 1.94
N ALA A 82 -8.19 8.51 3.17
CA ALA A 82 -7.62 9.74 3.73
C ALA A 82 -6.35 10.16 2.97
N ALA A 83 -5.46 9.22 2.64
CA ALA A 83 -4.25 9.48 1.87
C ALA A 83 -4.56 9.95 0.44
N VAL A 84 -5.56 9.35 -0.21
CA VAL A 84 -6.04 9.78 -1.54
C VAL A 84 -6.65 11.17 -1.49
N SER A 85 -7.48 11.47 -0.47
CA SER A 85 -8.06 12.80 -0.28
C SER A 85 -6.96 13.85 -0.10
N LYS A 86 -6.01 13.60 0.79
CA LYS A 86 -4.88 14.50 1.02
C LYS A 86 -4.08 14.78 -0.26
N LEU A 87 -3.80 13.74 -1.05
CA LEU A 87 -3.11 13.89 -2.33
C LEU A 87 -3.93 14.70 -3.34
N SER A 88 -5.26 14.48 -3.41
CA SER A 88 -6.16 15.26 -4.26
C SER A 88 -6.18 16.74 -3.88
N ASP A 89 -6.27 17.04 -2.58
CA ASP A 89 -6.27 18.41 -2.06
C ASP A 89 -4.94 19.11 -2.38
N PHE A 90 -3.83 18.41 -2.21
CA PHE A 90 -2.51 18.88 -2.60
C PHE A 90 -2.43 19.22 -4.09
N CYS A 91 -2.86 18.30 -4.96
CA CYS A 91 -2.89 18.51 -6.41
C CYS A 91 -3.74 19.73 -6.80
N SER A 92 -4.91 19.89 -6.18
CA SER A 92 -5.78 21.04 -6.40
C SER A 92 -5.12 22.34 -5.96
N GLY A 93 -4.39 22.32 -4.85
CA GLY A 93 -3.64 23.46 -4.32
C GLY A 93 -2.52 23.96 -5.25
N ILE A 94 -1.92 23.08 -6.02
CA ILE A 94 -0.86 23.41 -6.99
C ILE A 94 -1.37 23.61 -8.43
N GLY A 95 -2.69 23.56 -8.66
CA GLY A 95 -3.30 23.99 -9.92
C GLY A 95 -3.73 22.91 -10.87
N PHE A 96 -3.79 21.61 -10.47
CA PHE A 96 -4.43 20.58 -11.28
C PHE A 96 -5.37 19.68 -10.48
N ASP A 97 -6.37 19.12 -11.16
CA ASP A 97 -7.36 18.23 -10.55
C ASP A 97 -7.02 16.77 -10.86
N LEU A 98 -6.66 16.02 -9.80
CA LEU A 98 -6.35 14.60 -9.89
C LEU A 98 -7.58 13.76 -10.34
N VAL A 99 -8.80 14.18 -10.02
CA VAL A 99 -10.03 13.51 -10.42
C VAL A 99 -10.28 13.74 -11.91
N ALA A 100 -10.10 14.97 -12.39
CA ALA A 100 -10.18 15.29 -13.81
C ALA A 100 -9.17 14.48 -14.63
N LEU A 101 -7.92 14.41 -14.18
CA LEU A 101 -6.89 13.59 -14.81
C LEU A 101 -7.25 12.10 -14.84
N ARG A 102 -7.78 11.56 -13.74
CA ARG A 102 -8.22 10.16 -13.63
C ARG A 102 -9.32 9.80 -14.61
N ASP A 103 -10.25 10.70 -14.82
CA ASP A 103 -11.48 10.46 -15.61
C ASP A 103 -11.36 10.90 -17.06
N ALA A 104 -10.35 11.71 -17.39
CA ALA A 104 -10.07 12.16 -18.75
C ALA A 104 -9.74 10.99 -19.69
N ARG A 105 -10.05 11.17 -20.98
CA ARG A 105 -9.80 10.17 -22.03
C ARG A 105 -9.29 10.84 -23.31
N GLY A 106 -8.54 10.08 -24.10
CA GLY A 106 -8.04 10.55 -25.39
C GLY A 106 -7.18 11.80 -25.26
N PHE A 107 -7.45 12.83 -26.05
CA PHE A 107 -6.69 14.08 -26.06
C PHE A 107 -6.82 14.87 -24.74
N ASP A 108 -7.97 14.82 -24.07
CA ASP A 108 -8.16 15.48 -22.78
C ASP A 108 -7.23 14.87 -21.71
N HIS A 109 -7.00 13.57 -21.75
CA HIS A 109 -6.08 12.92 -20.84
C HIS A 109 -4.63 13.41 -21.03
N ILE A 110 -4.22 13.65 -22.29
CA ILE A 110 -2.89 14.19 -22.60
C ILE A 110 -2.79 15.61 -22.04
N ALA A 111 -3.78 16.46 -22.28
CA ALA A 111 -3.78 17.84 -21.79
C ALA A 111 -3.76 17.93 -20.26
N GLN A 112 -4.59 17.14 -19.58
CA GLN A 112 -4.62 17.10 -18.11
C GLN A 112 -3.32 16.55 -17.52
N ARG A 113 -2.71 15.55 -18.15
CA ARG A 113 -1.42 15.00 -17.74
C ARG A 113 -0.30 16.04 -17.89
N ASP A 114 -0.23 16.73 -19.01
CA ASP A 114 0.81 17.71 -19.28
C ASP A 114 0.69 18.91 -18.32
N LEU A 115 -0.53 19.38 -18.05
CA LEU A 115 -0.82 20.38 -17.02
C LEU A 115 -0.33 19.92 -15.63
N ALA A 116 -0.60 18.67 -15.27
CA ALA A 116 -0.17 18.11 -14.00
C ALA A 116 1.37 18.01 -13.90
N VAL A 117 2.05 17.63 -15.00
CA VAL A 117 3.52 17.59 -15.06
C VAL A 117 4.10 18.98 -14.88
N GLU A 118 3.56 19.99 -15.55
CA GLU A 118 4.02 21.38 -15.41
C GLU A 118 3.85 21.88 -13.97
N ALA A 119 2.69 21.64 -13.36
CA ALA A 119 2.42 22.03 -11.97
C ALA A 119 3.35 21.36 -10.97
N LEU A 120 3.71 20.09 -11.18
CA LEU A 120 4.58 19.32 -10.28
C LEU A 120 6.07 19.62 -10.47
N LEU A 121 6.48 20.17 -11.58
CA LEU A 121 7.88 20.50 -11.88
C LEU A 121 8.19 21.99 -11.66
N VAL A 122 7.29 22.76 -11.05
CA VAL A 122 7.52 24.17 -10.72
C VAL A 122 8.72 24.35 -9.79
N ASP A 123 8.85 23.48 -8.78
CA ASP A 123 9.97 23.46 -7.86
C ASP A 123 10.21 22.05 -7.28
N GLU A 124 11.38 21.85 -6.68
CA GLU A 124 11.80 20.56 -6.13
C GLU A 124 11.01 20.17 -4.87
N GLU A 125 10.54 21.12 -4.10
CA GLU A 125 9.75 20.88 -2.89
C GLU A 125 8.38 20.29 -3.24
N THR A 126 7.67 20.92 -4.17
CA THR A 126 6.38 20.46 -4.71
C THR A 126 6.48 19.05 -5.27
N TYR A 127 7.54 18.78 -6.05
CA TYR A 127 7.77 17.45 -6.60
C TYR A 127 8.05 16.40 -5.51
N THR A 128 8.86 16.75 -4.53
CA THR A 128 9.22 15.85 -3.42
C THR A 128 7.99 15.52 -2.57
N GLU A 129 7.17 16.52 -2.26
CA GLU A 129 5.94 16.31 -1.50
C GLU A 129 4.95 15.41 -2.24
N PHE A 130 4.74 15.65 -3.54
CA PHE A 130 3.94 14.75 -4.37
C PHE A 130 4.46 13.32 -4.33
N GLN A 131 5.75 13.13 -4.49
CA GLN A 131 6.39 11.80 -4.46
C GLN A 131 6.13 11.06 -3.13
N GLN A 132 6.24 11.77 -2.00
CA GLN A 132 6.00 11.20 -0.68
C GLN A 132 4.54 10.77 -0.53
N GLN A 133 3.59 11.63 -0.88
CA GLN A 133 2.16 11.34 -0.81
C GLN A 133 1.76 10.21 -1.78
N ALA A 134 2.24 10.24 -3.02
CA ALA A 134 2.02 9.21 -4.01
C ALA A 134 2.58 7.84 -3.57
N ARG A 135 3.73 7.82 -2.91
CA ARG A 135 4.32 6.60 -2.33
C ARG A 135 3.46 6.05 -1.22
N GLN A 136 2.93 6.89 -0.34
CA GLN A 136 2.04 6.49 0.75
C GLN A 136 0.74 5.87 0.20
N VAL A 137 0.09 6.52 -0.76
CA VAL A 137 -1.11 6.01 -1.43
C VAL A 137 -0.85 4.64 -2.06
N ARG A 138 0.25 4.48 -2.80
CA ARG A 138 0.60 3.19 -3.43
C ARG A 138 0.91 2.10 -2.41
N LYS A 139 1.55 2.44 -1.29
CA LYS A 139 1.85 1.50 -0.20
C LYS A 139 0.57 0.97 0.44
N LEU A 140 -0.35 1.86 0.81
CA LEU A 140 -1.64 1.50 1.42
C LEU A 140 -2.52 0.71 0.45
N PHE A 141 -2.59 1.12 -0.81
CA PHE A 141 -3.31 0.38 -1.85
C PHE A 141 -2.78 -1.04 -2.02
N LYS A 142 -1.45 -1.20 -2.07
CA LYS A 142 -0.81 -2.52 -2.18
C LYS A 142 -1.09 -3.39 -0.95
N ALA A 143 -1.09 -2.80 0.24
CA ALA A 143 -1.40 -3.50 1.49
C ALA A 143 -2.86 -3.99 1.51
N LEU A 144 -3.78 -3.20 0.93
CA LEU A 144 -5.21 -3.52 0.90
C LEU A 144 -5.59 -4.54 -0.20
N LEU A 145 -4.73 -4.78 -1.20
CA LEU A 145 -5.02 -5.78 -2.24
C LEU A 145 -4.90 -7.23 -1.68
N PRO A 146 -5.81 -8.15 -2.08
CA PRO A 146 -6.84 -8.05 -3.12
C PRO A 146 -8.23 -7.65 -2.60
N ASN A 147 -8.34 -6.99 -1.46
CA ASN A 147 -9.62 -6.64 -0.86
C ASN A 147 -10.47 -5.74 -1.79
N PRO A 148 -11.79 -5.98 -1.92
CA PRO A 148 -12.68 -5.16 -2.74
C PRO A 148 -12.70 -3.67 -2.37
N ALA A 149 -12.39 -3.32 -1.11
CA ALA A 149 -12.28 -1.93 -0.67
C ALA A 149 -11.20 -1.15 -1.44
N ALA A 150 -10.14 -1.83 -1.91
CA ALA A 150 -9.13 -1.21 -2.77
C ALA A 150 -9.69 -0.83 -4.16
N ALA A 151 -10.69 -1.54 -4.67
CA ALA A 151 -11.21 -1.35 -6.02
C ALA A 151 -11.71 0.08 -6.27
N LYS A 152 -12.24 0.75 -5.25
CA LYS A 152 -12.70 2.14 -5.32
C LYS A 152 -11.58 3.11 -5.71
N GLN A 153 -10.36 2.84 -5.27
CA GLN A 153 -9.20 3.71 -5.50
C GLN A 153 -8.30 3.25 -6.66
N GLN A 154 -8.63 2.14 -7.32
CA GLN A 154 -7.79 1.55 -8.38
C GLN A 154 -7.49 2.53 -9.51
N ARG A 155 -8.51 3.29 -9.98
CA ARG A 155 -8.34 4.26 -11.07
C ARG A 155 -7.49 5.45 -10.65
N THR A 156 -7.68 5.94 -9.42
CA THR A 156 -6.87 7.04 -8.87
C THR A 156 -5.41 6.62 -8.71
N VAL A 157 -5.17 5.44 -8.17
CA VAL A 157 -3.80 4.91 -8.02
C VAL A 157 -3.13 4.67 -9.38
N ALA A 158 -3.89 4.24 -10.39
CA ALA A 158 -3.38 4.11 -11.75
C ALA A 158 -2.98 5.47 -12.35
N ALA A 159 -3.80 6.52 -12.18
CA ALA A 159 -3.49 7.87 -12.62
C ALA A 159 -2.22 8.41 -11.93
N VAL A 160 -2.11 8.25 -10.62
CA VAL A 160 -0.92 8.65 -9.84
C VAL A 160 0.34 7.93 -10.31
N ARG A 161 0.23 6.64 -10.67
CA ARG A 161 1.35 5.87 -11.20
C ARG A 161 1.81 6.39 -12.55
N VAL A 162 0.87 6.57 -13.49
CA VAL A 162 1.16 7.07 -14.85
C VAL A 162 1.82 8.45 -14.77
N LEU A 163 1.32 9.33 -13.89
CA LEU A 163 1.91 10.65 -13.68
C LEU A 163 3.33 10.57 -13.12
N SER A 164 3.56 9.73 -12.12
CA SER A 164 4.90 9.50 -11.54
C SER A 164 5.89 8.96 -12.57
N GLU A 165 5.47 8.01 -13.42
CA GLU A 165 6.27 7.45 -14.51
C GLU A 165 6.62 8.54 -15.54
N ARG A 166 5.64 9.37 -15.93
CA ARG A 166 5.85 10.45 -16.90
C ARG A 166 6.83 11.50 -16.40
N ILE A 167 6.74 11.89 -15.14
CA ILE A 167 7.69 12.83 -14.55
C ILE A 167 9.11 12.23 -14.54
N ALA A 168 9.23 10.96 -14.15
CA ALA A 168 10.52 10.28 -14.16
C ALA A 168 11.16 10.20 -15.56
N GLU A 169 10.35 10.09 -16.62
CA GLU A 169 10.82 10.16 -18.01
C GLU A 169 11.34 11.56 -18.38
N VAL A 170 10.59 12.60 -18.01
CA VAL A 170 10.93 13.99 -18.34
C VAL A 170 12.16 14.50 -17.55
N THR A 171 12.31 14.04 -16.31
CA THR A 171 13.42 14.45 -15.42
C THR A 171 14.67 13.60 -15.59
N ARG A 172 14.64 12.54 -16.42
CA ARG A 172 15.81 11.71 -16.68
C ARG A 172 16.86 12.50 -17.45
N PRO A 173 18.11 12.58 -16.96
CA PRO A 173 19.18 13.23 -17.71
C PRO A 173 19.40 12.51 -19.05
N PRO A 174 19.72 13.24 -20.14
CA PRO A 174 20.06 12.63 -21.41
C PRO A 174 21.26 11.72 -21.25
N SER A 175 21.16 10.48 -21.74
CA SER A 175 22.24 9.48 -21.75
C SER A 175 23.32 9.83 -22.76
#